data_15447da66a9ad8ecca66645c7951d397
#
_entry.id   15447da66a9ad8ecca66645c7951d397
#
_cell.length_a   1.000
_cell.length_b   1.000
_cell.length_c   1.000
_cell.angle_alpha   90.00
_cell.angle_beta   90.00
_cell.angle_gamma   90.00
#
_symmetry.space_group_name_H-M   'P 1'
#
loop_
_entity.id
_entity.type
_entity.pdbx_description
1 polymer ?
#
loop_
_entity_poly.entity_id
_entity_poly.type
_entity_poly.pdbx_seq_one_letter_code
_entity_poly.pdbx_strand_id
1 'polypeptide(L)'
;GSGGLHPVSRTIERIEAIFGSMGFDVADGPEIENDWFNFTALNTPADHPARSMHDTFYVEGGYLLRTHTSPMQVRHALQHVKRHAGTSPMPEIRVIAPGRTYRVDSDATHSPMFHQCEGLWIGENVSFKDLKAVFADFLRRYFETDTLAIRFRPSFFPFTEPSAEVDIAFASGPLQGRWLEVAGSGQVHPSVVRNFGLDPERHIGFAFGMGPDRLTMLRYGVGDLRLFYDNDLRFLAQFR
;
A
#
# COMPACT_ATOMS: atom_id res chain seq x y z
N GLY A 1 27.55 7.17 -19.93
CA GLY A 1 26.41 7.22 -19.08
C GLY A 1 26.07 5.86 -18.52
N SER A 2 26.38 5.64 -17.28
CA SER A 2 26.05 4.40 -16.61
C SER A 2 24.54 4.30 -16.42
N GLY A 3 23.90 3.39 -17.13
CA GLY A 3 22.49 3.11 -17.00
C GLY A 3 22.16 2.36 -15.71
N GLY A 4 22.51 2.92 -14.53
CA GLY A 4 22.04 2.37 -13.25
C GLY A 4 20.56 2.65 -13.07
N LEU A 5 19.79 1.65 -12.58
CA LEU A 5 18.39 1.87 -12.23
C LEU A 5 18.28 2.95 -11.17
N HIS A 6 17.26 3.80 -11.30
CA HIS A 6 16.93 4.77 -10.27
C HIS A 6 16.72 4.03 -8.93
N PRO A 7 17.20 4.56 -7.79
CA PRO A 7 17.09 3.88 -6.49
C PRO A 7 15.68 3.41 -6.14
N VAL A 8 14.65 4.18 -6.48
CA VAL A 8 13.26 3.79 -6.23
C VAL A 8 12.87 2.59 -7.09
N SER A 9 13.35 2.52 -8.33
CA SER A 9 13.10 1.37 -9.20
C SER A 9 13.72 0.09 -8.63
N ARG A 10 14.92 0.19 -8.06
CA ARG A 10 15.56 -0.92 -7.35
C ARG A 10 14.76 -1.35 -6.13
N THR A 11 14.24 -0.39 -5.37
CA THR A 11 13.38 -0.69 -4.22
C THR A 11 12.14 -1.45 -4.66
N ILE A 12 11.47 -1.00 -5.72
CA ILE A 12 10.27 -1.67 -6.24
C ILE A 12 10.60 -3.09 -6.69
N GLU A 13 11.69 -3.29 -7.44
CA GLU A 13 12.12 -4.62 -7.86
C GLU A 13 12.37 -5.54 -6.66
N ARG A 14 12.99 -5.02 -5.61
CA ARG A 14 13.26 -5.78 -4.40
C ARG A 14 11.98 -6.12 -3.64
N ILE A 15 11.05 -5.18 -3.54
CA ILE A 15 9.72 -5.43 -2.99
C ILE A 15 9.04 -6.57 -3.74
N GLU A 16 9.02 -6.50 -5.06
CA GLU A 16 8.42 -7.53 -5.92
C GLU A 16 9.09 -8.89 -5.71
N ALA A 17 10.41 -8.94 -5.63
CA ALA A 17 11.16 -10.18 -5.43
C ALA A 17 10.85 -10.81 -4.07
N ILE A 18 10.82 -10.02 -3.00
CA ILE A 18 10.55 -10.54 -1.65
C ILE A 18 9.12 -11.06 -1.55
N PHE A 19 8.14 -10.27 -1.96
CA PHE A 19 6.73 -10.70 -1.91
C PHE A 19 6.46 -11.84 -2.89
N GLY A 20 7.07 -11.83 -4.06
CA GLY A 20 6.98 -12.93 -5.02
C GLY A 20 7.45 -14.26 -4.42
N SER A 21 8.53 -14.24 -3.62
CA SER A 21 9.01 -15.43 -2.92
C SER A 21 8.04 -15.95 -1.86
N MET A 22 7.12 -15.11 -1.41
CA MET A 22 6.07 -15.48 -0.45
C MET A 22 4.73 -15.80 -1.12
N GLY A 23 4.71 -15.93 -2.44
CA GLY A 23 3.52 -16.32 -3.20
C GLY A 23 2.57 -15.17 -3.57
N PHE A 24 3.04 -13.94 -3.53
CA PHE A 24 2.25 -12.79 -3.97
C PHE A 24 2.43 -12.53 -5.47
N ASP A 25 1.33 -12.32 -6.15
CA ASP A 25 1.32 -11.83 -7.53
C ASP A 25 1.62 -10.34 -7.56
N VAL A 26 2.08 -9.84 -8.70
CA VAL A 26 2.25 -8.41 -8.93
C VAL A 26 1.15 -7.95 -9.86
N ALA A 27 0.30 -7.05 -9.37
CA ALA A 27 -0.78 -6.49 -10.15
C ALA A 27 -0.30 -5.35 -11.04
N ASP A 28 -1.00 -5.17 -12.14
CA ASP A 28 -0.83 -4.05 -13.05
C ASP A 28 -2.17 -3.34 -13.22
N GLY A 29 -2.15 -2.11 -13.72
CA GLY A 29 -3.36 -1.35 -13.94
C GLY A 29 -3.11 0.05 -14.49
N PRO A 30 -4.16 0.72 -15.00
CA PRO A 30 -4.02 2.04 -15.60
C PRO A 30 -3.77 3.13 -14.57
N GLU A 31 -3.07 4.18 -14.99
CA GLU A 31 -2.87 5.38 -14.18
C GLU A 31 -4.12 6.28 -14.19
N ILE A 32 -4.87 6.25 -15.29
CA ILE A 32 -6.14 6.96 -15.42
C ILE A 32 -7.24 6.02 -14.95
N GLU A 33 -7.98 6.45 -13.94
CA GLU A 33 -8.99 5.64 -13.28
C GLU A 33 -10.34 6.33 -13.24
N ASN A 34 -11.38 5.57 -12.88
CA ASN A 34 -12.68 6.13 -12.59
C ASN A 34 -12.89 6.24 -11.07
N ASP A 35 -13.92 6.99 -10.71
CA ASP A 35 -14.26 7.26 -9.32
C ASP A 35 -14.58 5.99 -8.53
N TRP A 36 -15.25 5.03 -9.15
CA TRP A 36 -15.64 3.81 -8.45
C TRP A 36 -14.42 3.01 -7.98
N PHE A 37 -13.47 2.76 -8.90
CA PHE A 37 -12.25 2.00 -8.55
C PHE A 37 -11.35 2.74 -7.58
N ASN A 38 -11.27 4.07 -7.72
CA ASN A 38 -10.33 4.85 -6.89
C ASN A 38 -10.89 5.22 -5.51
N PHE A 39 -12.20 5.29 -5.36
CA PHE A 39 -12.82 5.76 -4.12
C PHE A 39 -13.96 4.87 -3.63
N THR A 40 -15.02 4.71 -4.38
CA THR A 40 -16.24 4.06 -3.91
C THR A 40 -16.01 2.60 -3.52
N ALA A 41 -15.29 1.85 -4.35
CA ALA A 41 -14.97 0.44 -4.07
C ALA A 41 -14.14 0.26 -2.80
N LEU A 42 -13.46 1.32 -2.36
CA LEU A 42 -12.55 1.34 -1.23
C LEU A 42 -13.16 1.98 0.01
N ASN A 43 -14.49 2.06 0.06
CA ASN A 43 -15.22 2.60 1.20
C ASN A 43 -14.92 4.09 1.48
N THR A 44 -14.54 4.84 0.45
CA THR A 44 -14.32 6.29 0.56
C THR A 44 -15.62 7.02 0.23
N PRO A 45 -16.25 7.69 1.20
CA PRO A 45 -17.53 8.33 0.97
C PRO A 45 -17.47 9.52 0.00
N ALA A 46 -18.61 9.86 -0.58
CA ALA A 46 -18.70 10.89 -1.61
C ALA A 46 -18.21 12.29 -1.15
N ASP A 47 -18.32 12.57 0.14
CA ASP A 47 -17.93 13.85 0.75
C ASP A 47 -16.52 13.83 1.37
N HIS A 48 -15.78 12.73 1.17
CA HIS A 48 -14.44 12.61 1.73
C HIS A 48 -13.49 13.64 1.07
N PRO A 49 -12.65 14.34 1.88
CA PRO A 49 -11.73 15.36 1.36
C PRO A 49 -10.80 14.89 0.25
N ALA A 50 -10.43 13.60 0.25
CA ALA A 50 -9.55 13.02 -0.77
C ALA A 50 -10.13 13.11 -2.19
N ARG A 51 -11.46 13.21 -2.33
CA ARG A 51 -12.13 13.36 -3.63
C ARG A 51 -12.12 14.80 -4.15
N SER A 52 -11.69 15.75 -3.33
CA SER A 52 -11.73 17.16 -3.69
C SER A 52 -10.70 17.45 -4.80
N MET A 53 -10.99 18.46 -5.62
CA MET A 53 -10.06 18.96 -6.64
C MET A 53 -8.77 19.54 -6.04
N HIS A 54 -8.75 19.76 -4.73
CA HIS A 54 -7.55 20.19 -4.02
C HIS A 54 -6.55 19.04 -3.83
N ASP A 55 -7.02 17.79 -3.87
CA ASP A 55 -6.20 16.62 -3.65
C ASP A 55 -6.08 15.70 -4.86
N THR A 56 -7.06 15.72 -5.76
CA THR A 56 -7.16 14.78 -6.88
C THR A 56 -7.10 15.51 -8.23
N PHE A 57 -6.28 14.99 -9.15
CA PHE A 57 -6.26 15.46 -10.53
C PHE A 57 -7.38 14.82 -11.33
N TYR A 58 -8.43 15.57 -11.63
CA TYR A 58 -9.49 15.12 -12.52
C TYR A 58 -9.13 15.47 -13.98
N VAL A 59 -9.47 14.55 -14.88
CA VAL A 59 -9.29 14.72 -16.33
C VAL A 59 -10.65 14.67 -17.01
N GLU A 60 -10.70 14.89 -18.33
CA GLU A 60 -11.95 14.91 -19.06
C GLU A 60 -12.72 13.59 -18.93
N GLY A 61 -14.05 13.68 -19.01
CA GLY A 61 -14.94 12.53 -18.99
C GLY A 61 -15.21 11.92 -17.62
N GLY A 62 -14.89 12.64 -16.55
CA GLY A 62 -15.13 12.16 -15.20
C GLY A 62 -14.06 11.18 -14.68
N TYR A 63 -12.96 11.06 -15.41
CA TYR A 63 -11.82 10.26 -15.00
C TYR A 63 -10.86 11.06 -14.13
N LEU A 64 -9.92 10.36 -13.50
CA LEU A 64 -8.92 10.96 -12.64
C LEU A 64 -7.58 10.23 -12.76
N LEU A 65 -6.52 10.86 -12.30
CA LEU A 65 -5.25 10.19 -12.10
C LEU A 65 -5.30 9.49 -10.74
N ARG A 66 -4.99 8.20 -10.71
CA ARG A 66 -5.08 7.41 -9.47
C ARG A 66 -4.27 8.05 -8.35
N THR A 67 -4.87 8.14 -7.18
CA THR A 67 -4.27 8.74 -6.00
C THR A 67 -3.57 7.73 -5.11
N HIS A 68 -3.75 6.45 -5.42
CA HIS A 68 -3.14 5.31 -4.75
C HIS A 68 -3.17 4.09 -5.69
N THR A 69 -2.52 3.02 -5.30
CA THR A 69 -2.48 1.82 -6.15
C THR A 69 -3.59 0.82 -5.82
N SER A 70 -4.47 1.14 -4.87
CA SER A 70 -5.61 0.29 -4.50
C SER A 70 -6.52 -0.09 -5.68
N PRO A 71 -6.77 0.79 -6.68
CA PRO A 71 -7.56 0.40 -7.85
C PRO A 71 -7.03 -0.85 -8.56
N MET A 72 -5.72 -1.03 -8.61
CA MET A 72 -5.12 -2.24 -9.19
C MET A 72 -5.51 -3.49 -8.40
N GLN A 73 -5.59 -3.37 -7.07
CA GLN A 73 -6.03 -4.47 -6.22
C GLN A 73 -7.51 -4.80 -6.43
N VAL A 74 -8.35 -3.78 -6.58
CA VAL A 74 -9.78 -3.98 -6.87
C VAL A 74 -9.93 -4.73 -8.19
N ARG A 75 -9.23 -4.30 -9.24
CA ARG A 75 -9.26 -4.96 -10.55
C ARG A 75 -8.79 -6.40 -10.46
N HIS A 76 -7.69 -6.63 -9.76
CA HIS A 76 -7.13 -7.98 -9.58
C HIS A 76 -8.10 -8.88 -8.82
N ALA A 77 -8.69 -8.40 -7.73
CA ALA A 77 -9.63 -9.16 -6.92
C ALA A 77 -10.88 -9.54 -7.72
N LEU A 78 -11.46 -8.59 -8.48
CA LEU A 78 -12.62 -8.86 -9.32
C LEU A 78 -12.33 -9.92 -10.38
N GLN A 79 -11.16 -9.85 -11.03
CA GLN A 79 -10.74 -10.84 -12.02
C GLN A 79 -10.52 -12.21 -11.39
N HIS A 80 -9.92 -12.25 -10.21
CA HIS A 80 -9.67 -13.48 -9.47
C HIS A 80 -10.98 -14.18 -9.10
N VAL A 81 -11.93 -13.44 -8.56
CA VAL A 81 -13.25 -13.96 -8.19
C VAL A 81 -13.97 -14.49 -9.42
N LYS A 82 -13.95 -13.76 -10.53
CA LYS A 82 -14.55 -14.18 -11.80
C LYS A 82 -13.91 -15.45 -12.34
N ARG A 83 -12.57 -15.54 -12.30
CA ARG A 83 -11.82 -16.70 -12.81
C ARG A 83 -12.13 -17.96 -12.00
N HIS A 84 -12.32 -17.82 -10.70
CA HIS A 84 -12.55 -18.94 -9.78
C HIS A 84 -14.01 -19.12 -9.38
N ALA A 85 -14.93 -18.55 -10.13
CA ALA A 85 -16.38 -18.75 -9.91
C ALA A 85 -16.71 -20.23 -9.95
N GLY A 86 -17.41 -20.71 -8.93
CA GLY A 86 -17.78 -22.12 -8.82
C GLY A 86 -16.68 -23.03 -8.21
N THR A 87 -15.50 -22.51 -7.95
CA THR A 87 -14.43 -23.24 -7.24
C THR A 87 -14.56 -23.05 -5.74
N SER A 88 -14.61 -24.15 -4.98
CA SER A 88 -14.69 -24.08 -3.52
C SER A 88 -13.70 -25.07 -2.89
N PRO A 89 -12.81 -24.64 -1.99
CA PRO A 89 -12.58 -23.25 -1.63
C PRO A 89 -11.92 -22.46 -2.77
N MET A 90 -12.23 -21.16 -2.84
CA MET A 90 -11.55 -20.29 -3.79
C MET A 90 -10.08 -20.11 -3.38
N PRO A 91 -9.12 -20.19 -4.31
CA PRO A 91 -7.72 -19.89 -3.99
C PRO A 91 -7.57 -18.51 -3.37
N GLU A 92 -6.66 -18.38 -2.41
CA GLU A 92 -6.39 -17.10 -1.76
C GLU A 92 -5.96 -16.02 -2.76
N ILE A 93 -6.37 -14.78 -2.51
CA ILE A 93 -5.84 -13.62 -3.20
C ILE A 93 -4.61 -13.18 -2.44
N ARG A 94 -3.47 -13.17 -3.11
CA ARG A 94 -2.21 -12.61 -2.60
C ARG A 94 -1.60 -11.77 -3.69
N VAL A 95 -1.65 -10.45 -3.52
CA VAL A 95 -1.22 -9.52 -4.57
C VAL A 95 -0.56 -8.31 -3.96
N ILE A 96 0.47 -7.79 -4.64
CA ILE A 96 1.01 -6.46 -4.40
C ILE A 96 0.78 -5.59 -5.64
N ALA A 97 0.62 -4.31 -5.42
CA ALA A 97 0.33 -3.34 -6.47
C ALA A 97 1.29 -2.15 -6.36
N PRO A 98 2.51 -2.27 -6.90
CA PRO A 98 3.44 -1.15 -6.96
C PRO A 98 3.13 -0.27 -8.17
N GLY A 99 3.27 1.04 -8.01
CA GLY A 99 3.04 1.94 -9.12
C GLY A 99 3.18 3.42 -8.77
N ARG A 100 3.06 4.25 -9.79
CA ARG A 100 3.05 5.71 -9.64
C ARG A 100 1.65 6.17 -9.26
N THR A 101 1.59 7.16 -8.39
CA THR A 101 0.36 7.78 -7.92
C THR A 101 0.49 9.28 -7.97
N TYR A 102 -0.64 9.98 -7.96
CA TYR A 102 -0.68 11.42 -8.24
C TYR A 102 -1.56 12.13 -7.22
N ARG A 103 -1.05 13.23 -6.69
CA ARG A 103 -1.80 14.11 -5.79
C ARG A 103 -1.55 15.56 -6.14
N VAL A 104 -2.61 16.36 -6.10
CA VAL A 104 -2.46 17.80 -6.13
C VAL A 104 -1.88 18.22 -4.79
N ASP A 105 -0.70 18.86 -4.82
CA ASP A 105 -0.03 19.31 -3.62
C ASP A 105 0.17 20.81 -3.73
N SER A 106 -0.26 21.53 -2.70
CA SER A 106 -0.08 22.99 -2.65
C SER A 106 1.33 23.40 -2.27
N ASP A 107 2.15 22.43 -1.86
CA ASP A 107 3.56 22.67 -1.50
C ASP A 107 4.44 22.57 -2.75
N ALA A 108 5.09 23.69 -3.11
CA ALA A 108 5.98 23.75 -4.27
C ALA A 108 7.22 22.84 -4.15
N THR A 109 7.51 22.31 -2.97
CA THR A 109 8.68 21.45 -2.72
C THR A 109 8.39 19.97 -3.03
N HIS A 110 7.13 19.57 -3.19
CA HIS A 110 6.75 18.19 -3.43
C HIS A 110 6.36 17.97 -4.89
N SER A 111 6.82 16.85 -5.46
CA SER A 111 6.35 16.40 -6.75
C SER A 111 4.89 15.97 -6.67
N PRO A 112 4.06 16.25 -7.69
CA PRO A 112 2.70 15.72 -7.75
C PRO A 112 2.67 14.20 -7.94
N MET A 113 3.76 13.61 -8.39
CA MET A 113 3.91 12.17 -8.57
C MET A 113 4.75 11.58 -7.45
N PHE A 114 4.30 10.44 -6.90
CA PHE A 114 5.07 9.65 -5.95
C PHE A 114 4.76 8.17 -6.16
N HIS A 115 5.61 7.31 -5.63
CA HIS A 115 5.43 5.87 -5.75
C HIS A 115 4.70 5.31 -4.54
N GLN A 116 3.94 4.25 -4.79
CA GLN A 116 3.25 3.53 -3.76
C GLN A 116 3.28 2.03 -4.07
N CYS A 117 3.26 1.23 -3.03
CA CYS A 117 3.03 -0.19 -3.14
C CYS A 117 2.01 -0.61 -2.09
N GLU A 118 0.91 -1.17 -2.53
CA GLU A 118 -0.09 -1.76 -1.65
C GLU A 118 -0.05 -3.27 -1.79
N GLY A 119 -0.53 -3.96 -0.75
CA GLY A 119 -0.64 -5.40 -0.74
C GLY A 119 -1.99 -5.83 -0.20
N LEU A 120 -2.46 -6.99 -0.67
CA LEU A 120 -3.76 -7.54 -0.30
C LEU A 120 -3.65 -9.06 -0.17
N TRP A 121 -4.16 -9.58 0.93
CA TRP A 121 -4.21 -11.02 1.18
C TRP A 121 -5.59 -11.38 1.70
N ILE A 122 -6.37 -12.12 0.92
CA ILE A 122 -7.74 -12.53 1.27
C ILE A 122 -7.85 -14.04 1.17
N GLY A 123 -8.50 -14.66 2.17
CA GLY A 123 -8.78 -16.08 2.20
C GLY A 123 -9.80 -16.42 3.27
N GLU A 124 -10.13 -17.70 3.40
CA GLU A 124 -11.06 -18.15 4.43
C GLU A 124 -10.42 -18.27 5.81
N ASN A 125 -9.09 -18.41 5.87
CA ASN A 125 -8.35 -18.65 7.12
C ASN A 125 -7.19 -17.67 7.34
N VAL A 126 -7.24 -16.50 6.74
CA VAL A 126 -6.18 -15.48 6.94
C VAL A 126 -6.43 -14.73 8.22
N SER A 127 -5.37 -14.50 9.00
CA SER A 127 -5.45 -13.78 10.28
C SER A 127 -4.52 -12.57 10.32
N PHE A 128 -4.75 -11.68 11.28
CA PHE A 128 -3.85 -10.55 11.53
C PHE A 128 -2.43 -11.01 11.88
N LYS A 129 -2.32 -12.16 12.55
CA LYS A 129 -1.03 -12.78 12.85
C LYS A 129 -0.26 -13.11 11.57
N ASP A 130 -0.97 -13.60 10.55
CA ASP A 130 -0.37 -13.90 9.25
C ASP A 130 0.15 -12.64 8.57
N LEU A 131 -0.62 -11.55 8.60
CA LEU A 131 -0.19 -10.25 8.08
C LEU A 131 1.07 -9.77 8.80
N LYS A 132 1.08 -9.80 10.14
CA LYS A 132 2.24 -9.39 10.93
C LYS A 132 3.49 -10.18 10.56
N ALA A 133 3.37 -11.49 10.44
CA ALA A 133 4.50 -12.37 10.12
C ALA A 133 5.06 -12.05 8.73
N VAL A 134 4.20 -11.93 7.73
CA VAL A 134 4.61 -11.62 6.35
C VAL A 134 5.26 -10.25 6.26
N PHE A 135 4.64 -9.26 6.88
CA PHE A 135 5.14 -7.89 6.79
C PHE A 135 6.44 -7.70 7.57
N ALA A 136 6.57 -8.33 8.73
CA ALA A 136 7.82 -8.33 9.49
C ALA A 136 8.95 -9.02 8.73
N ASP A 137 8.67 -10.16 8.11
CA ASP A 137 9.65 -10.86 7.27
C ASP A 137 10.09 -9.99 6.08
N PHE A 138 9.13 -9.35 5.42
CA PHE A 138 9.44 -8.40 4.34
C PHE A 138 10.38 -7.29 4.81
N LEU A 139 10.04 -6.61 5.90
CA LEU A 139 10.82 -5.47 6.38
C LEU A 139 12.26 -5.88 6.77
N ARG A 140 12.41 -7.01 7.46
CA ARG A 140 13.73 -7.51 7.85
C ARG A 140 14.57 -7.90 6.65
N ARG A 141 13.97 -8.53 5.66
CA ARG A 141 14.65 -8.88 4.40
C ARG A 141 14.98 -7.65 3.58
N TYR A 142 14.08 -6.69 3.51
CA TYR A 142 14.32 -5.46 2.77
C TYR A 142 15.47 -4.65 3.37
N PHE A 143 15.49 -4.48 4.70
CA PHE A 143 16.55 -3.74 5.39
C PHE A 143 17.77 -4.60 5.72
N GLU A 144 17.75 -5.88 5.38
CA GLU A 144 18.84 -6.84 5.60
C GLU A 144 19.31 -6.87 7.07
N THR A 145 18.36 -6.87 8.01
CA THR A 145 18.66 -6.94 9.43
C THR A 145 17.61 -7.72 10.20
N ASP A 146 18.05 -8.65 11.02
CA ASP A 146 17.17 -9.44 11.89
C ASP A 146 16.82 -8.71 13.19
N THR A 147 17.52 -7.62 13.49
CA THR A 147 17.36 -6.88 14.75
C THR A 147 16.40 -5.69 14.63
N LEU A 148 15.74 -5.56 13.50
CA LEU A 148 14.75 -4.50 13.30
C LEU A 148 13.56 -4.68 14.24
N ALA A 149 13.27 -3.68 15.06
CA ALA A 149 12.08 -3.66 15.88
C ALA A 149 10.88 -3.20 15.04
N ILE A 150 9.74 -3.85 15.22
CA ILE A 150 8.52 -3.56 14.45
C ILE A 150 7.36 -3.48 15.44
N ARG A 151 6.54 -2.44 15.32
CA ARG A 151 5.30 -2.33 16.11
C ARG A 151 4.13 -1.93 15.25
N PHE A 152 2.94 -2.36 15.66
CA PHE A 152 1.67 -2.01 15.04
C PHE A 152 0.88 -1.15 16.03
N ARG A 153 0.56 0.08 15.62
CA ARG A 153 -0.19 1.04 16.43
C ARG A 153 -1.61 1.18 15.90
N PRO A 154 -2.65 1.18 16.76
CA PRO A 154 -4.01 1.42 16.30
C PRO A 154 -4.14 2.72 15.49
N SER A 155 -4.92 2.66 14.41
CA SER A 155 -5.18 3.80 13.54
C SER A 155 -6.57 3.69 12.93
N PHE A 156 -6.89 4.58 12.02
CA PHE A 156 -8.15 4.57 11.28
C PHE A 156 -7.92 4.88 9.81
N PHE A 157 -8.44 3.98 8.95
CA PHE A 157 -8.45 4.17 7.49
C PHE A 157 -9.80 3.70 6.94
N PRO A 158 -10.37 4.37 5.91
CA PRO A 158 -11.66 3.96 5.33
C PRO A 158 -11.65 2.54 4.77
N PHE A 159 -10.52 2.11 4.20
CA PHE A 159 -10.35 0.83 3.52
C PHE A 159 -10.31 -0.35 4.48
N THR A 160 -9.90 -0.13 5.71
CA THR A 160 -9.66 -1.17 6.72
C THR A 160 -10.36 -0.89 8.04
N GLU A 161 -10.72 -1.97 8.77
CA GLU A 161 -11.28 -1.90 10.12
C GLU A 161 -11.11 -3.27 10.79
N PRO A 162 -10.32 -3.41 11.88
CA PRO A 162 -9.46 -2.38 12.47
C PRO A 162 -8.25 -2.06 11.60
N SER A 163 -7.66 -0.89 11.88
CA SER A 163 -6.50 -0.39 11.16
C SER A 163 -5.31 -0.22 12.10
N ALA A 164 -4.12 -0.30 11.52
CA ALA A 164 -2.87 -0.10 12.25
C ALA A 164 -1.83 0.60 11.38
N GLU A 165 -1.07 1.49 12.01
CA GLU A 165 0.16 2.02 11.44
C GLU A 165 1.32 1.12 11.85
N VAL A 166 2.29 0.96 10.96
CA VAL A 166 3.46 0.11 11.18
C VAL A 166 4.69 0.99 11.32
N ASP A 167 5.37 0.86 12.46
CA ASP A 167 6.61 1.57 12.74
C ASP A 167 7.76 0.59 12.85
N ILE A 168 8.95 1.05 12.48
CA ILE A 168 10.19 0.32 12.66
C ILE A 168 11.17 1.14 13.49
N ALA A 169 12.11 0.43 14.14
CA ALA A 169 13.25 1.07 14.80
C ALA A 169 14.51 0.24 14.55
N PHE A 170 15.58 0.94 14.17
CA PHE A 170 16.86 0.30 13.94
C PHE A 170 17.61 0.11 15.25
N ALA A 171 18.32 -1.02 15.39
CA ALA A 171 19.13 -1.32 16.56
C ALA A 171 20.48 -0.59 16.55
N SER A 172 20.90 -0.05 15.39
CA SER A 172 22.17 0.66 15.21
C SER A 172 22.06 1.66 14.07
N GLY A 173 23.08 2.49 13.94
CA GLY A 173 23.15 3.50 12.87
C GLY A 173 22.58 4.86 13.28
N PRO A 174 22.52 5.81 12.32
CA PRO A 174 22.12 7.19 12.60
C PRO A 174 20.69 7.35 13.13
N LEU A 175 19.81 6.41 12.80
CA LEU A 175 18.39 6.43 13.20
C LEU A 175 18.11 5.51 14.38
N GLN A 176 19.15 5.01 15.06
CA GLN A 176 19.00 4.07 16.16
C GLN A 176 17.99 4.53 17.21
N GLY A 177 17.09 3.60 17.60
CA GLY A 177 16.14 3.80 18.68
C GLY A 177 14.95 4.70 18.37
N ARG A 178 14.87 5.26 17.15
CA ARG A 178 13.76 6.11 16.75
C ARG A 178 12.69 5.28 16.06
N TRP A 179 11.46 5.47 16.46
CA TRP A 179 10.33 4.85 15.77
C TRP A 179 10.02 5.65 14.50
N LEU A 180 10.04 4.95 13.37
CA LEU A 180 9.83 5.51 12.04
C LEU A 180 8.61 4.83 11.41
N GLU A 181 7.64 5.61 11.03
CA GLU A 181 6.42 5.11 10.40
C GLU A 181 6.72 4.73 8.94
N VAL A 182 6.38 3.50 8.55
CA VAL A 182 6.71 2.97 7.22
C VAL A 182 5.51 2.45 6.44
N ALA A 183 4.39 2.17 7.11
CA ALA A 183 3.23 1.59 6.43
C ALA A 183 1.93 1.84 7.19
N GLY A 184 0.83 1.76 6.45
CA GLY A 184 -0.49 1.55 6.99
C GLY A 184 -0.94 0.13 6.71
N SER A 185 -1.82 -0.42 7.56
CA SER A 185 -2.31 -1.78 7.42
C SER A 185 -3.65 -1.96 8.12
N GLY A 186 -4.28 -3.09 7.89
CA GLY A 186 -5.47 -3.46 8.64
C GLY A 186 -6.26 -4.57 7.99
N GLN A 187 -7.33 -4.96 8.65
CA GLN A 187 -8.29 -5.90 8.09
C GLN A 187 -9.16 -5.17 7.06
N VAL A 188 -9.31 -5.75 5.90
CA VAL A 188 -10.12 -5.16 4.83
C VAL A 188 -11.56 -4.98 5.31
N HIS A 189 -12.09 -3.77 5.15
CA HIS A 189 -13.45 -3.45 5.58
C HIS A 189 -14.47 -4.38 4.91
N PRO A 190 -15.49 -4.85 5.64
CA PRO A 190 -16.50 -5.74 5.06
C PRO A 190 -17.16 -5.21 3.78
N SER A 191 -17.38 -3.89 3.70
CA SER A 191 -17.93 -3.26 2.50
C SER A 191 -17.02 -3.42 1.30
N VAL A 192 -15.72 -3.38 1.51
CA VAL A 192 -14.71 -3.55 0.44
C VAL A 192 -14.68 -5.01 -0.01
N VAL A 193 -14.74 -5.94 0.94
CA VAL A 193 -14.82 -7.38 0.63
C VAL A 193 -16.04 -7.66 -0.26
N ARG A 194 -17.20 -7.09 0.07
CA ARG A 194 -18.41 -7.21 -0.75
C ARG A 194 -18.22 -6.62 -2.15
N ASN A 195 -17.53 -5.48 -2.23
CA ASN A 195 -17.25 -4.82 -3.51
C ASN A 195 -16.33 -5.66 -4.40
N PHE A 196 -15.54 -6.56 -3.83
CA PHE A 196 -14.74 -7.54 -4.58
C PHE A 196 -15.59 -8.72 -5.09
N GLY A 197 -16.85 -8.81 -4.69
CA GLY A 197 -17.72 -9.92 -5.03
C GLY A 197 -17.61 -11.12 -4.07
N LEU A 198 -17.10 -10.87 -2.86
CA LEU A 198 -16.91 -11.89 -1.83
C LEU A 198 -17.86 -11.69 -0.65
N ASP A 199 -18.06 -12.77 0.11
CA ASP A 199 -18.85 -12.76 1.33
C ASP A 199 -17.93 -12.51 2.54
N PRO A 200 -18.08 -11.39 3.25
CA PRO A 200 -17.24 -11.09 4.41
C PRO A 200 -17.44 -12.03 5.59
N GLU A 201 -18.50 -12.84 5.60
CA GLU A 201 -18.70 -13.90 6.59
C GLU A 201 -17.80 -15.11 6.33
N ARG A 202 -17.34 -15.28 5.09
CA ARG A 202 -16.47 -16.39 4.68
C ARG A 202 -15.03 -15.95 4.41
N HIS A 203 -14.84 -14.76 3.92
CA HIS A 203 -13.54 -14.27 3.46
C HIS A 203 -13.07 -13.12 4.32
N ILE A 204 -11.90 -13.27 4.89
CA ILE A 204 -11.22 -12.24 5.67
C ILE A 204 -9.97 -11.83 4.89
N GLY A 205 -9.71 -10.55 4.86
CA GLY A 205 -8.55 -10.04 4.17
C GLY A 205 -7.79 -9.03 5.00
N PHE A 206 -6.52 -8.88 4.66
CA PHE A 206 -5.65 -7.87 5.23
C PHE A 206 -4.98 -7.11 4.11
N ALA A 207 -4.86 -5.80 4.31
CA ALA A 207 -4.21 -4.91 3.38
C ALA A 207 -3.09 -4.16 4.06
N PHE A 208 -2.12 -3.76 3.28
CA PHE A 208 -1.06 -2.86 3.72
C PHE A 208 -0.68 -1.92 2.59
N GLY A 209 -0.10 -0.78 2.94
CA GLY A 209 0.38 0.18 1.97
C GLY A 209 1.64 0.84 2.46
N MET A 210 2.58 1.08 1.56
CA MET A 210 3.87 1.68 1.87
C MET A 210 4.34 2.59 0.73
N GLY A 211 5.25 3.50 1.06
CA GLY A 211 5.87 4.41 0.10
C GLY A 211 7.27 3.93 -0.27
N PRO A 212 7.48 3.40 -1.48
CA PRO A 212 8.81 2.99 -1.93
C PRO A 212 9.87 4.11 -1.87
N ASP A 213 9.46 5.36 -2.10
CA ASP A 213 10.36 6.51 -1.98
C ASP A 213 10.94 6.62 -0.57
N ARG A 214 10.08 6.50 0.45
CA ARG A 214 10.50 6.54 1.85
C ARG A 214 11.38 5.35 2.24
N LEU A 215 11.00 4.14 1.80
CA LEU A 215 11.79 2.94 2.05
C LEU A 215 13.19 3.06 1.43
N THR A 216 13.28 3.62 0.24
CA THR A 216 14.54 3.88 -0.45
C THR A 216 15.43 4.81 0.37
N MET A 217 14.85 5.91 0.88
CA MET A 217 15.58 6.87 1.70
C MET A 217 16.08 6.24 3.00
N LEU A 218 15.24 5.46 3.66
CA LEU A 218 15.60 4.81 4.92
C LEU A 218 16.71 3.77 4.73
N ARG A 219 16.67 3.02 3.63
CA ARG A 219 17.65 1.97 3.37
C ARG A 219 19.00 2.52 2.92
N TYR A 220 19.01 3.49 2.05
CA TYR A 220 20.24 3.97 1.42
C TYR A 220 20.82 5.21 2.09
N GLY A 221 20.17 5.71 3.14
CA GLY A 221 20.66 6.86 3.90
C GLY A 221 20.80 8.12 3.05
N VAL A 222 19.94 8.25 2.02
CA VAL A 222 20.05 9.36 1.09
C VAL A 222 19.66 10.64 1.80
N GLY A 223 20.66 11.48 2.09
CA GLY A 223 20.46 12.87 2.27
C GLY A 223 20.19 13.36 3.64
N ASP A 224 19.41 14.36 3.68
CA ASP A 224 19.13 15.19 4.82
C ASP A 224 18.22 14.48 5.80
N LEU A 225 18.68 14.25 7.02
CA LEU A 225 17.86 13.67 8.10
C LEU A 225 16.56 14.44 8.31
N ARG A 226 16.49 15.71 7.92
CA ARG A 226 15.27 16.52 7.99
C ARG A 226 14.14 15.94 7.14
N LEU A 227 14.45 15.23 6.05
CA LEU A 227 13.45 14.59 5.22
C LEU A 227 12.70 13.48 5.96
N PHE A 228 13.33 12.89 6.99
CA PHE A 228 12.68 11.89 7.83
C PHE A 228 11.81 12.53 8.91
N TYR A 229 12.12 13.75 9.31
CA TYR A 229 11.38 14.50 10.32
C TYR A 229 10.21 15.29 9.72
N ASP A 230 10.35 15.75 8.49
CA ASP A 230 9.31 16.48 7.76
C ASP A 230 8.23 15.54 7.20
N ASN A 231 8.04 14.41 7.82
CA ASN A 231 6.94 13.46 7.62
C ASN A 231 6.19 13.62 6.30
N ASP A 232 6.80 13.19 5.19
CA ASP A 232 6.04 13.07 3.96
C ASP A 232 5.13 11.84 4.10
N LEU A 233 3.98 12.07 4.75
CA LEU A 233 2.99 11.03 5.01
C LEU A 233 2.00 10.88 3.86
N ARG A 234 2.35 11.31 2.64
CA ARG A 234 1.45 11.21 1.50
C ARG A 234 0.96 9.79 1.26
N PHE A 235 1.81 8.79 1.54
CA PHE A 235 1.40 7.40 1.42
C PHE A 235 0.39 6.98 2.52
N LEU A 236 0.40 7.64 3.68
CA LEU A 236 -0.59 7.42 4.73
C LEU A 236 -1.83 8.28 4.54
N ALA A 237 -1.69 9.47 3.99
CA ALA A 237 -2.79 10.41 3.81
C ALA A 237 -3.93 9.81 2.95
N GLN A 238 -3.61 8.90 2.06
CA GLN A 238 -4.60 8.22 1.23
C GLN A 238 -5.46 7.21 1.97
N PHE A 239 -5.00 6.75 3.13
CA PHE A 239 -5.75 5.83 3.97
C PHE A 239 -6.68 6.56 4.95
N ARG A 240 -6.48 7.87 5.12
CA ARG A 240 -7.23 8.72 6.07
C ARG A 240 -8.39 9.45 5.43
#